data_3107257edf42d3b48ce73427fc92cbfc
#
_entry.id   3107257edf42d3b48ce73427fc92cbfc
#
_cell.length_a   1.000
_cell.length_b   1.000
_cell.length_c   1.000
_cell.angle_alpha   90.00
_cell.angle_beta   90.00
_cell.angle_gamma   90.00
#
_symmetry.space_group_name_H-M   'P 1'
#
loop_
_entity.id
_entity.type
_entity.pdbx_description
1 polymer ?
#
loop_
_entity_poly.entity_id
_entity_poly.type
_entity_poly.pdbx_seq_one_letter_code
_entity_poly.pdbx_strand_id
1 'polypeptide(L)'
;MYKRQLNNFNKLDSFGVLKYLINTDNYVENSFGLRFQHAALINTDNRLKASKSVTPGFLIAALLWPKLIDASKDKGSLNLRKFFRSMDRIIREQQVLTAVPRKFHGYIKDIWSLQLKLETRLGHQPYKILNHPRFRAAYDFLLLREEAARDSQGMGAWWTEFQKVNRPGKIELLKLLRESRSGPVEKKFGFLEELS
;
A
#
# COMPACT_ATOMS: atom_id res chain seq x y z
N MET A 1 14.35 6.79 24.06
CA MET A 1 13.58 5.52 24.14
C MET A 1 12.91 5.28 22.80
N TYR A 2 13.41 4.37 21.99
CA TYR A 2 12.88 4.12 20.66
C TYR A 2 11.53 3.39 20.79
N LYS A 3 10.48 3.92 20.16
CA LYS A 3 9.18 3.26 20.09
C LYS A 3 9.32 2.00 19.22
N ARG A 4 9.07 0.83 19.78
CA ARG A 4 9.09 -0.47 19.08
C ARG A 4 7.68 -0.80 18.65
N GLN A 5 7.26 -0.30 17.48
CA GLN A 5 5.89 -0.43 17.00
C GLN A 5 5.50 -1.91 16.79
N LEU A 6 6.36 -2.69 16.15
CA LEU A 6 6.11 -4.13 15.95
C LEU A 6 5.97 -4.87 17.29
N ASN A 7 6.86 -4.62 18.26
CA ASN A 7 6.78 -5.28 19.56
C ASN A 7 5.49 -4.91 20.32
N ASN A 8 5.06 -3.66 20.24
CA ASN A 8 3.80 -3.22 20.85
C ASN A 8 2.59 -3.85 20.16
N PHE A 9 2.62 -3.93 18.83
CA PHE A 9 1.59 -4.59 18.04
C PHE A 9 1.43 -6.06 18.46
N ASN A 10 2.52 -6.83 18.48
CA ASN A 10 2.52 -8.23 18.87
C ASN A 10 2.04 -8.46 20.31
N LYS A 11 2.40 -7.56 21.23
CA LYS A 11 1.90 -7.62 22.62
C LYS A 11 0.41 -7.38 22.70
N LEU A 12 -0.11 -6.37 21.98
CA LEU A 12 -1.54 -6.10 21.95
C LEU A 12 -2.33 -7.26 21.34
N ASP A 13 -1.75 -7.92 20.33
CA ASP A 13 -2.32 -9.10 19.72
C ASP A 13 -2.35 -10.28 20.68
N SER A 14 -1.22 -10.60 21.35
CA SER A 14 -1.13 -11.68 22.34
C SER A 14 -2.08 -11.51 23.54
N PHE A 15 -2.44 -10.27 23.87
CA PHE A 15 -3.45 -9.98 24.90
C PHE A 15 -4.89 -9.97 24.36
N GLY A 16 -5.09 -10.19 23.06
CA GLY A 16 -6.40 -10.14 22.41
C GLY A 16 -7.02 -8.75 22.36
N VAL A 17 -6.22 -7.69 22.60
CA VAL A 17 -6.68 -6.30 22.64
C VAL A 17 -6.66 -5.65 21.27
N LEU A 18 -5.81 -6.13 20.35
CA LEU A 18 -5.58 -5.50 19.06
C LEU A 18 -6.87 -5.36 18.23
N LYS A 19 -7.74 -6.36 18.24
CA LYS A 19 -9.05 -6.36 17.55
C LYS A 19 -10.00 -5.23 17.98
N TYR A 20 -9.82 -4.70 19.18
CA TYR A 20 -10.61 -3.58 19.69
C TYR A 20 -10.01 -2.21 19.34
N LEU A 21 -8.75 -2.17 18.92
CA LEU A 21 -8.03 -0.95 18.58
C LEU A 21 -7.95 -0.72 17.09
N ILE A 22 -7.82 -1.80 16.32
CA ILE A 22 -7.73 -1.75 14.87
C ILE A 22 -8.79 -2.69 14.33
N ASN A 23 -9.59 -2.20 13.41
CA ASN A 23 -10.64 -2.99 12.77
C ASN A 23 -10.01 -4.05 11.85
N THR A 24 -9.56 -5.14 12.47
CA THR A 24 -8.90 -6.26 11.81
C THR A 24 -9.78 -7.48 11.98
N ASP A 25 -10.67 -7.69 11.03
CA ASP A 25 -11.45 -8.91 11.01
C ASP A 25 -10.54 -10.05 10.49
N ASN A 26 -10.39 -11.11 11.29
CA ASN A 26 -9.74 -12.36 10.94
C ASN A 26 -8.26 -12.27 10.50
N TYR A 27 -7.35 -12.18 11.47
CA TYR A 27 -5.95 -12.50 11.22
C TYR A 27 -5.80 -14.01 10.91
N VAL A 28 -5.62 -14.32 9.64
CA VAL A 28 -5.09 -15.62 9.25
C VAL A 28 -3.58 -15.55 9.42
N GLU A 29 -3.03 -16.44 10.24
CA GLU A 29 -1.59 -16.56 10.46
C GLU A 29 -0.87 -16.72 9.10
N ASN A 30 0.26 -16.04 8.92
CA ASN A 30 1.01 -15.99 7.65
C ASN A 30 0.26 -15.44 6.44
N SER A 31 -0.89 -14.80 6.61
CA SER A 31 -1.56 -14.11 5.49
C SER A 31 -0.70 -12.98 4.94
N PHE A 32 -0.93 -12.64 3.66
CA PHE A 32 -0.34 -11.44 3.07
C PHE A 32 -0.61 -10.18 3.92
N GLY A 33 -1.84 -10.04 4.41
CA GLY A 33 -2.25 -8.88 5.22
C GLY A 33 -1.39 -8.70 6.46
N LEU A 34 -1.17 -9.79 7.22
CA LEU A 34 -0.33 -9.75 8.41
C LEU A 34 1.14 -9.46 8.08
N ARG A 35 1.69 -10.11 7.04
CA ARG A 35 3.07 -9.83 6.60
C ARG A 35 3.26 -8.37 6.19
N PHE A 36 2.29 -7.80 5.47
CA PHE A 36 2.33 -6.41 5.05
C PHE A 36 2.28 -5.44 6.25
N GLN A 37 1.41 -5.68 7.21
CA GLN A 37 1.33 -4.89 8.45
C GLN A 37 2.65 -4.97 9.22
N HIS A 38 3.23 -6.15 9.38
CA HIS A 38 4.54 -6.34 10.03
C HIS A 38 5.66 -5.60 9.29
N ALA A 39 5.72 -5.69 7.96
CA ALA A 39 6.71 -4.95 7.16
C ALA A 39 6.58 -3.43 7.37
N ALA A 40 5.36 -2.90 7.41
CA ALA A 40 5.12 -1.48 7.68
C ALA A 40 5.55 -1.05 9.08
N LEU A 41 5.32 -1.90 10.10
CA LEU A 41 5.74 -1.64 11.48
C LEU A 41 7.26 -1.67 11.61
N ILE A 42 7.93 -2.67 11.01
CA ILE A 42 9.40 -2.78 10.97
C ILE A 42 10.00 -1.57 10.25
N ASN A 43 9.47 -1.18 9.10
CA ASN A 43 9.92 0.00 8.37
C ASN A 43 9.78 1.27 9.22
N THR A 44 8.66 1.41 9.94
CA THR A 44 8.43 2.52 10.86
C THR A 44 9.47 2.55 11.97
N ASP A 45 9.77 1.40 12.60
CA ASP A 45 10.78 1.30 13.65
C ASP A 45 12.19 1.64 13.11
N ASN A 46 12.54 1.17 11.91
CA ASN A 46 13.82 1.45 11.26
C ASN A 46 13.97 2.94 10.92
N ARG A 47 12.90 3.59 10.44
CA ARG A 47 12.89 5.03 10.19
C ARG A 47 13.10 5.84 11.48
N LEU A 48 12.42 5.47 12.55
CA LEU A 48 12.59 6.11 13.87
C LEU A 48 13.99 5.94 14.43
N LYS A 49 14.60 4.74 14.30
CA LYS A 49 16.00 4.50 14.65
C LYS A 49 16.96 5.37 13.85
N ALA A 50 16.67 5.59 12.57
CA ALA A 50 17.46 6.45 11.69
C ALA A 50 17.11 7.95 11.83
N SER A 51 16.37 8.35 12.87
CA SER A 51 15.91 9.73 13.11
C SER A 51 15.13 10.36 11.95
N LYS A 52 14.49 9.52 11.12
CA LYS A 52 13.64 9.96 10.01
C LYS A 52 12.20 10.18 10.48
N SER A 53 11.54 11.18 9.90
CA SER A 53 10.14 11.45 10.20
C SER A 53 9.23 10.30 9.78
N VAL A 54 8.21 10.06 10.58
CA VAL A 54 7.12 9.09 10.31
C VAL A 54 5.79 9.81 10.41
N THR A 55 4.93 9.59 9.43
CA THR A 55 3.58 10.13 9.43
C THR A 55 2.62 9.07 9.98
N PRO A 56 1.90 9.33 11.09
CA PRO A 56 0.93 8.37 11.62
C PRO A 56 -0.11 7.90 10.58
N GLY A 57 -0.51 8.79 9.68
CA GLY A 57 -1.43 8.45 8.59
C GLY A 57 -0.90 7.36 7.64
N PHE A 58 0.43 7.25 7.46
CA PHE A 58 1.03 6.16 6.69
C PHE A 58 0.83 4.81 7.38
N LEU A 59 1.11 4.76 8.67
CA LEU A 59 0.95 3.52 9.45
C LEU A 59 -0.53 3.10 9.52
N ILE A 60 -1.44 4.05 9.73
CA ILE A 60 -2.88 3.78 9.72
C ILE A 60 -3.31 3.24 8.34
N ALA A 61 -2.84 3.86 7.25
CA ALA A 61 -3.11 3.37 5.90
C ALA A 61 -2.64 1.92 5.70
N ALA A 62 -1.44 1.58 6.22
CA ALA A 62 -0.89 0.24 6.12
C ALA A 62 -1.66 -0.77 6.96
N LEU A 63 -2.01 -0.42 8.20
CA LEU A 63 -2.75 -1.32 9.10
C LEU A 63 -4.16 -1.64 8.59
N LEU A 64 -4.82 -0.69 7.91
CA LEU A 64 -6.17 -0.85 7.38
C LEU A 64 -6.20 -1.38 5.93
N TRP A 65 -5.05 -1.48 5.26
CA TRP A 65 -4.97 -1.92 3.86
C TRP A 65 -5.55 -3.32 3.61
N PRO A 66 -5.23 -4.36 4.42
CA PRO A 66 -5.80 -5.69 4.22
C PRO A 66 -7.33 -5.67 4.22
N LYS A 67 -7.94 -4.98 5.19
CA LYS A 67 -9.38 -4.82 5.27
C LYS A 67 -9.96 -4.10 4.05
N LEU A 68 -9.27 -3.08 3.54
CA LEU A 68 -9.72 -2.38 2.33
C LEU A 68 -9.73 -3.32 1.13
N ILE A 69 -8.69 -4.12 0.94
CA ILE A 69 -8.61 -5.07 -0.17
C ILE A 69 -9.72 -6.11 -0.06
N ASP A 70 -9.92 -6.72 1.11
CA ASP A 70 -10.98 -7.72 1.30
C ASP A 70 -12.37 -7.14 1.06
N ALA A 71 -12.66 -5.96 1.59
CA ALA A 71 -13.93 -5.25 1.36
C ALA A 71 -14.14 -4.83 -0.10
N SER A 72 -13.09 -4.80 -0.89
CA SER A 72 -13.10 -4.38 -2.30
C SER A 72 -13.23 -5.53 -3.28
N LYS A 73 -13.15 -6.77 -2.81
CA LYS A 73 -13.30 -7.97 -3.65
C LYS A 73 -14.75 -8.19 -4.08
N ASP A 74 -14.89 -8.70 -5.28
CA ASP A 74 -16.13 -9.21 -5.84
C ASP A 74 -15.86 -10.47 -6.64
N LYS A 75 -16.43 -11.62 -6.21
CA LYS A 75 -16.15 -12.93 -6.81
C LYS A 75 -14.63 -13.24 -6.93
N GLY A 76 -13.85 -12.88 -5.91
CA GLY A 76 -12.40 -13.10 -5.86
C GLY A 76 -11.54 -12.01 -6.51
N SER A 77 -12.08 -11.11 -7.33
CA SER A 77 -11.32 -10.05 -8.01
C SER A 77 -11.60 -8.66 -7.45
N LEU A 78 -10.67 -7.73 -7.64
CA LEU A 78 -10.82 -6.36 -7.18
C LEU A 78 -11.88 -5.61 -7.97
N ASN A 79 -12.89 -5.08 -7.26
CA ASN A 79 -13.90 -4.19 -7.81
C ASN A 79 -13.59 -2.73 -7.47
N LEU A 80 -13.24 -1.93 -8.47
CA LEU A 80 -12.85 -0.52 -8.28
C LEU A 80 -13.95 0.33 -7.63
N ARG A 81 -15.22 0.11 -7.96
CA ARG A 81 -16.34 0.84 -7.35
C ARG A 81 -16.45 0.51 -5.86
N LYS A 82 -16.33 -0.78 -5.51
CA LYS A 82 -16.29 -1.23 -4.10
C LYS A 82 -15.08 -0.65 -3.39
N PHE A 83 -13.90 -0.63 -4.03
CA PHE A 83 -12.68 -0.08 -3.46
C PHE A 83 -12.85 1.39 -3.03
N PHE A 84 -13.28 2.26 -3.93
CA PHE A 84 -13.45 3.67 -3.60
C PHE A 84 -14.55 3.91 -2.55
N ARG A 85 -15.65 3.16 -2.59
CA ARG A 85 -16.69 3.23 -1.56
C ARG A 85 -16.21 2.75 -0.19
N SER A 86 -15.40 1.70 -0.16
CA SER A 86 -14.89 1.12 1.07
C SER A 86 -13.87 1.99 1.78
N MET A 87 -13.12 2.84 1.08
CA MET A 87 -12.15 3.74 1.71
C MET A 87 -12.78 4.63 2.78
N ASP A 88 -13.87 5.34 2.44
CA ASP A 88 -14.55 6.21 3.41
C ASP A 88 -15.23 5.42 4.53
N ARG A 89 -15.79 4.27 4.22
CA ARG A 89 -16.43 3.41 5.21
C ARG A 89 -15.43 2.92 6.24
N ILE A 90 -14.29 2.37 5.81
CA ILE A 90 -13.27 1.81 6.70
C ILE A 90 -12.65 2.88 7.60
N ILE A 91 -12.39 4.08 7.06
CA ILE A 91 -11.89 5.20 7.87
C ILE A 91 -12.91 5.61 8.94
N ARG A 92 -14.20 5.64 8.60
CA ARG A 92 -15.26 5.95 9.59
C ARG A 92 -15.40 4.86 10.64
N GLU A 93 -15.37 3.60 10.26
CA GLU A 93 -15.39 2.47 11.20
C GLU A 93 -14.21 2.53 12.17
N GLN A 94 -13.00 2.78 11.65
CA GLN A 94 -11.82 2.95 12.48
C GLN A 94 -11.92 4.16 13.43
N GLN A 95 -12.56 5.24 12.99
CA GLN A 95 -12.78 6.42 13.81
C GLN A 95 -13.64 6.15 15.06
N VAL A 96 -14.53 5.17 14.99
CA VAL A 96 -15.34 4.74 16.16
C VAL A 96 -14.49 3.99 17.18
N LEU A 97 -13.52 3.20 16.70
CA LEU A 97 -12.65 2.40 17.57
C LEU A 97 -11.51 3.24 18.18
N THR A 98 -10.87 4.04 17.35
CA THR A 98 -9.77 4.91 17.77
C THR A 98 -9.84 6.24 17.03
N ALA A 99 -9.58 7.34 17.74
CA ALA A 99 -9.64 8.68 17.17
C ALA A 99 -8.57 8.89 16.09
N VAL A 100 -8.94 8.68 14.81
CA VAL A 100 -8.10 9.03 13.66
C VAL A 100 -8.28 10.51 13.33
N PRO A 101 -7.25 11.36 13.50
CA PRO A 101 -7.38 12.78 13.22
C PRO A 101 -7.78 13.04 11.76
N ARG A 102 -8.77 13.91 11.54
CA ARG A 102 -9.34 14.22 10.20
C ARG A 102 -8.29 14.62 9.18
N LYS A 103 -7.21 15.28 9.61
CA LYS A 103 -6.08 15.66 8.73
C LYS A 103 -5.41 14.47 8.02
N PHE A 104 -5.55 13.25 8.55
CA PHE A 104 -5.00 12.04 7.92
C PHE A 104 -5.96 11.36 6.94
N HIS A 105 -7.26 11.68 6.93
CA HIS A 105 -8.23 11.00 6.07
C HIS A 105 -7.88 11.17 4.58
N GLY A 106 -7.62 12.40 4.13
CA GLY A 106 -7.17 12.66 2.75
C GLY A 106 -5.84 11.98 2.44
N TYR A 107 -4.89 12.05 3.37
CA TYR A 107 -3.59 11.41 3.22
C TYR A 107 -3.69 9.89 3.02
N ILE A 108 -4.51 9.21 3.83
CA ILE A 108 -4.74 7.77 3.73
C ILE A 108 -5.37 7.41 2.38
N LYS A 109 -6.43 8.14 1.99
CA LYS A 109 -7.12 7.92 0.70
C LYS A 109 -6.21 8.17 -0.51
N ASP A 110 -5.33 9.17 -0.44
CA ASP A 110 -4.35 9.44 -1.49
C ASP A 110 -3.38 8.27 -1.67
N ILE A 111 -2.82 7.73 -0.56
CA ILE A 111 -1.92 6.57 -0.61
C ILE A 111 -2.63 5.38 -1.25
N TRP A 112 -3.84 5.05 -0.80
CA TRP A 112 -4.61 3.92 -1.31
C TRP A 112 -4.97 4.08 -2.79
N SER A 113 -5.45 5.25 -3.20
CA SER A 113 -5.79 5.53 -4.60
C SER A 113 -4.56 5.47 -5.51
N LEU A 114 -3.41 5.92 -5.01
CA LEU A 114 -2.17 5.88 -5.75
C LEU A 114 -1.69 4.45 -5.99
N GLN A 115 -2.03 3.46 -5.13
CA GLN A 115 -1.66 2.07 -5.39
C GLN A 115 -2.21 1.59 -6.74
N LEU A 116 -3.49 1.87 -7.04
CA LEU A 116 -4.09 1.54 -8.34
C LEU A 116 -3.44 2.29 -9.50
N LYS A 117 -3.10 3.55 -9.29
CA LYS A 117 -2.47 4.39 -10.33
C LYS A 117 -1.03 3.96 -10.61
N LEU A 118 -0.27 3.53 -9.59
CA LEU A 118 1.09 3.03 -9.73
C LEU A 118 1.16 1.78 -10.64
N GLU A 119 0.10 1.00 -10.72
CA GLU A 119 -0.02 -0.15 -11.60
C GLU A 119 -0.23 0.26 -13.07
N THR A 120 -0.89 1.40 -13.31
CA THR A 120 -1.22 1.91 -14.65
C THR A 120 -0.07 2.76 -15.21
N ARG A 121 1.04 2.17 -15.54
CA ARG A 121 2.27 2.86 -16.00
C ARG A 121 2.24 3.17 -17.51
N LEU A 122 1.16 3.81 -18.03
CA LEU A 122 0.97 4.06 -19.46
C LEU A 122 0.88 5.56 -19.77
N GLY A 123 1.40 5.94 -20.94
CA GLY A 123 1.30 7.30 -21.47
C GLY A 123 1.88 8.36 -20.53
N HIS A 124 1.12 9.42 -20.29
CA HIS A 124 1.53 10.52 -19.40
C HIS A 124 1.24 10.29 -17.92
N GLN A 125 0.58 9.18 -17.55
CA GLN A 125 0.22 8.91 -16.16
C GLN A 125 1.42 8.82 -15.22
N PRO A 126 2.54 8.16 -15.56
CA PRO A 126 3.70 8.09 -14.66
C PRO A 126 4.27 9.47 -14.29
N TYR A 127 4.28 10.42 -15.22
CA TYR A 127 4.75 11.79 -14.93
C TYR A 127 3.82 12.50 -13.94
N LYS A 128 2.50 12.35 -14.10
CA LYS A 128 1.51 12.92 -13.17
C LYS A 128 1.63 12.31 -11.78
N ILE A 129 1.84 11.01 -11.71
CA ILE A 129 2.00 10.28 -10.45
C ILE A 129 3.29 10.71 -9.75
N LEU A 130 4.40 10.81 -10.49
CA LEU A 130 5.70 11.24 -9.95
C LEU A 130 5.63 12.65 -9.32
N ASN A 131 4.84 13.55 -9.89
CA ASN A 131 4.65 14.91 -9.39
C ASN A 131 3.59 15.01 -8.28
N HIS A 132 2.96 13.89 -7.89
CA HIS A 132 1.93 13.93 -6.85
C HIS A 132 2.55 14.16 -5.46
N PRO A 133 2.01 15.05 -4.60
CA PRO A 133 2.60 15.36 -3.28
C PRO A 133 2.77 14.13 -2.36
N ARG A 134 1.99 13.08 -2.59
CA ARG A 134 2.05 11.83 -1.82
C ARG A 134 2.78 10.69 -2.56
N PHE A 135 3.40 10.99 -3.71
CA PHE A 135 4.10 9.97 -4.50
C PHE A 135 5.11 9.19 -3.65
N ARG A 136 5.97 9.88 -2.90
CA ARG A 136 7.00 9.22 -2.07
C ARG A 136 6.39 8.23 -1.08
N ALA A 137 5.33 8.63 -0.39
CA ALA A 137 4.65 7.75 0.56
C ALA A 137 3.97 6.56 -0.15
N ALA A 138 3.33 6.79 -1.29
CA ALA A 138 2.69 5.74 -2.06
C ALA A 138 3.71 4.75 -2.67
N TYR A 139 4.88 5.24 -3.08
CA TYR A 139 5.98 4.41 -3.55
C TYR A 139 6.58 3.56 -2.41
N ASP A 140 6.85 4.15 -1.23
CA ASP A 140 7.30 3.39 -0.07
C ASP A 140 6.28 2.31 0.34
N PHE A 141 4.99 2.61 0.22
CA PHE A 141 3.90 1.66 0.45
C PHE A 141 3.88 0.52 -0.57
N LEU A 142 4.11 0.81 -1.85
CA LEU A 142 4.23 -0.19 -2.90
C LEU A 142 5.39 -1.16 -2.62
N LEU A 143 6.56 -0.65 -2.24
CA LEU A 143 7.71 -1.50 -1.90
C LEU A 143 7.41 -2.47 -0.76
N LEU A 144 6.70 -2.00 0.28
CA LEU A 144 6.27 -2.86 1.39
C LEU A 144 5.25 -3.92 0.95
N ARG A 145 4.40 -3.61 -0.03
CA ARG A 145 3.44 -4.57 -0.62
C ARG A 145 4.19 -5.69 -1.35
N GLU A 146 5.18 -5.33 -2.18
CA GLU A 146 6.00 -6.30 -2.90
C GLU A 146 6.81 -7.19 -1.94
N GLU A 147 7.42 -6.60 -0.90
CA GLU A 147 8.13 -7.34 0.15
C GLU A 147 7.21 -8.36 0.83
N ALA A 148 6.01 -7.95 1.21
CA ALA A 148 5.04 -8.80 1.88
C ALA A 148 4.48 -9.91 1.00
N ALA A 149 4.34 -9.66 -0.30
CA ALA A 149 3.87 -10.64 -1.27
C ALA A 149 4.90 -11.74 -1.54
N ARG A 150 6.19 -11.49 -1.26
CA ARG A 150 7.32 -12.36 -1.65
C ARG A 150 7.41 -12.55 -3.17
N ASP A 151 6.75 -11.71 -3.92
CA ASP A 151 6.75 -11.66 -5.37
C ASP A 151 7.09 -10.25 -5.82
N SER A 152 8.13 -10.14 -6.62
CA SER A 152 8.54 -8.89 -7.21
C SER A 152 8.10 -8.87 -8.68
N GLN A 153 6.92 -8.33 -8.93
CA GLN A 153 6.51 -8.04 -10.30
C GLN A 153 7.35 -6.92 -10.95
N GLY A 154 8.41 -6.51 -10.25
CA GLY A 154 9.35 -5.50 -10.73
C GLY A 154 8.76 -4.09 -10.82
N MET A 155 7.58 -3.87 -10.24
CA MET A 155 6.90 -2.57 -10.27
C MET A 155 7.66 -1.53 -9.44
N GLY A 156 8.09 -1.90 -8.23
CA GLY A 156 8.93 -1.08 -7.37
C GLY A 156 10.28 -0.78 -8.02
N ALA A 157 10.92 -1.77 -8.64
CA ALA A 157 12.16 -1.58 -9.38
C ALA A 157 11.96 -0.62 -10.56
N TRP A 158 10.88 -0.78 -11.34
CA TRP A 158 10.54 0.13 -12.43
C TRP A 158 10.35 1.57 -11.95
N TRP A 159 9.59 1.80 -10.87
CA TRP A 159 9.40 3.13 -10.30
C TRP A 159 10.69 3.70 -9.71
N THR A 160 11.56 2.84 -9.16
CA THR A 160 12.89 3.25 -8.67
C THR A 160 13.71 3.81 -9.83
N GLU A 161 13.75 3.11 -10.95
CA GLU A 161 14.50 3.55 -12.13
C GLU A 161 13.87 4.78 -12.77
N PHE A 162 12.54 4.81 -12.92
CA PHE A 162 11.81 5.94 -13.49
C PHE A 162 12.05 7.27 -12.74
N GLN A 163 12.30 7.21 -11.41
CA GLN A 163 12.65 8.39 -10.62
C GLN A 163 14.07 8.92 -10.93
N LYS A 164 15.01 8.01 -11.24
CA LYS A 164 16.45 8.33 -11.37
C LYS A 164 16.81 8.84 -12.75
N VAL A 165 16.21 8.26 -13.79
CA VAL A 165 16.58 8.57 -15.17
C VAL A 165 16.08 9.95 -15.61
N ASN A 166 16.80 10.55 -16.56
CA ASN A 166 16.43 11.78 -17.21
C ASN A 166 15.22 11.58 -18.17
N ARG A 167 14.77 12.66 -18.83
CA ARG A 167 13.61 12.62 -19.73
C ARG A 167 13.72 11.60 -20.88
N PRO A 168 14.83 11.48 -21.62
CA PRO A 168 15.01 10.41 -22.61
C PRO A 168 14.89 9.01 -22.02
N GLY A 169 15.55 8.75 -20.87
CA GLY A 169 15.46 7.45 -20.19
C GLY A 169 14.03 7.10 -19.75
N LYS A 170 13.25 8.08 -19.31
CA LYS A 170 11.83 7.87 -18.99
C LYS A 170 11.00 7.46 -20.21
N ILE A 171 11.27 8.06 -21.35
CA ILE A 171 10.60 7.71 -22.62
C ILE A 171 10.94 6.26 -23.00
N GLU A 172 12.20 5.87 -22.87
CA GLU A 172 12.65 4.49 -23.19
C GLU A 172 12.00 3.47 -22.24
N LEU A 173 11.97 3.73 -20.94
CA LEU A 173 11.28 2.86 -19.98
C LEU A 173 9.79 2.67 -20.31
N LEU A 174 9.11 3.73 -20.76
CA LEU A 174 7.71 3.65 -21.17
C LEU A 174 7.52 2.86 -22.45
N LYS A 175 8.45 2.99 -23.39
CA LYS A 175 8.46 2.22 -24.65
C LYS A 175 8.64 0.73 -24.38
N LEU A 176 9.67 0.36 -23.61
CA LEU A 176 9.93 -1.03 -23.22
C LEU A 176 8.73 -1.65 -22.48
N LEU A 177 8.10 -0.92 -21.57
CA LEU A 177 6.92 -1.39 -20.87
C LEU A 177 5.72 -1.59 -21.82
N ARG A 178 5.56 -0.74 -22.82
CA ARG A 178 4.52 -0.89 -23.86
C ARG A 178 4.76 -2.12 -24.70
N GLU A 179 5.98 -2.35 -25.14
CA GLU A 179 6.38 -3.50 -25.94
C GLU A 179 6.19 -4.82 -25.19
N SER A 180 6.57 -4.87 -23.89
CA SER A 180 6.36 -6.05 -23.06
C SER A 180 4.88 -6.41 -22.86
N ARG A 181 3.97 -5.42 -22.96
CA ARG A 181 2.53 -5.62 -22.85
C ARG A 181 1.84 -5.90 -24.19
N SER A 182 2.52 -5.71 -25.30
CA SER A 182 1.97 -5.96 -26.65
C SER A 182 2.12 -7.43 -27.11
N GLY A 183 2.85 -8.26 -26.37
CA GLY A 183 2.88 -9.71 -26.55
C GLY A 183 1.51 -10.34 -26.26
N PRO A 184 1.24 -11.61 -26.62
CA PRO A 184 -0.03 -12.28 -26.41
C PRO A 184 -0.42 -12.18 -24.93
N VAL A 185 -1.52 -11.47 -24.69
CA VAL A 185 -1.90 -10.92 -23.40
C VAL A 185 -2.56 -11.99 -22.55
N GLU A 186 -1.89 -12.46 -21.53
CA GLU A 186 -2.57 -12.71 -20.28
C GLU A 186 -2.83 -11.36 -19.60
N LYS A 187 -4.09 -10.96 -19.52
CA LYS A 187 -4.54 -9.81 -18.72
C LYS A 187 -4.41 -10.13 -17.25
N LYS A 188 -3.22 -10.12 -16.72
CA LYS A 188 -3.02 -10.10 -15.27
C LYS A 188 -3.09 -8.65 -14.82
N PHE A 189 -4.23 -8.27 -14.23
CA PHE A 189 -4.23 -7.20 -13.23
C PHE A 189 -3.28 -7.69 -12.14
N GLY A 190 -2.06 -7.21 -12.14
CA GLY A 190 -0.98 -7.69 -11.32
C GLY A 190 -1.39 -8.02 -9.88
N PHE A 191 -0.51 -7.95 -8.97
CA PHE A 191 -0.59 -8.12 -7.53
C PHE A 191 -1.98 -8.20 -6.81
N LEU A 192 -3.04 -7.55 -7.28
CA LEU A 192 -4.36 -7.56 -6.65
C LEU A 192 -5.21 -8.82 -6.97
N GLU A 193 -4.83 -9.63 -7.95
CA GLU A 193 -5.49 -10.91 -8.26
C GLU A 193 -4.91 -12.09 -7.46
N GLU A 194 -3.65 -11.98 -6.99
CA GLU A 194 -2.99 -13.05 -6.25
C GLU A 194 -3.30 -13.06 -4.74
N LEU A 195 -4.20 -12.19 -4.30
CA LEU A 195 -4.69 -12.12 -2.91
C LEU A 195 -5.98 -12.93 -2.67
N SER A 196 -6.35 -13.80 -3.60
CA SER A 196 -7.49 -14.73 -3.44
C SER A 196 -7.11 -16.02 -2.77
#